data_0359f220e48b6554b077f32b08f741ab
#
_entry.id   0359f220e48b6554b077f32b08f741ab
#
_cell.length_a   1.000
_cell.length_b   1.000
_cell.length_c   1.000
_cell.angle_alpha   90.00
_cell.angle_beta   90.00
_cell.angle_gamma   90.00
#
_symmetry.space_group_name_H-M   'P 1'
#
loop_
_entity.id
_entity.type
_entity.pdbx_description
1 polymer ?
#
loop_
_entity_poly.entity_id
_entity_poly.type
_entity_poly.pdbx_seq_one_letter_code
_entity_poly.pdbx_strand_id
1 'polypeptide(L)'
;MDAGLHDMIVDELCNKKSISALIWLISQGRELEASYQKRTFFISAHNSTRRVSIWIDKQDQAFCSLEELLESADIDGNKIIDIWDDIQIDTLF
;
A
#
# COMPACT_ATOMS: atom_id res chain seq x y z
N MET A 1 16.66 -14.89 -10.59
CA MET A 1 16.09 -14.40 -10.36
C MET A 1 15.62 -14.35 -9.31
N ASP A 2 15.14 -13.87 -9.00
CA ASP A 2 14.86 -13.53 -7.71
C ASP A 2 13.47 -13.79 -7.21
N ALA A 3 12.95 -14.95 -7.57
CA ALA A 3 11.70 -15.45 -7.01
C ALA A 3 11.80 -15.55 -5.49
N GLY A 4 12.97 -16.00 -4.98
CA GLY A 4 13.20 -16.11 -3.56
C GLY A 4 13.20 -14.75 -2.85
N LEU A 5 13.81 -13.74 -3.46
CA LEU A 5 13.82 -12.39 -2.89
C LEU A 5 12.42 -11.79 -2.87
N HIS A 6 11.70 -11.95 -3.97
CA HIS A 6 10.32 -11.45 -4.05
C HIS A 6 9.45 -12.09 -2.97
N ASP A 7 9.55 -13.41 -2.81
CA ASP A 7 8.77 -14.12 -1.81
C ASP A 7 9.12 -13.69 -0.38
N MET A 8 10.39 -13.42 -0.12
CA MET A 8 10.83 -12.91 1.18
C MET A 8 10.22 -11.54 1.48
N ILE A 9 10.17 -10.68 0.49
CA ILE A 9 9.63 -9.33 0.66
C ILE A 9 8.12 -9.38 0.85
N VAL A 10 7.42 -10.24 0.11
CA VAL A 10 5.99 -10.46 0.32
C VAL A 10 5.72 -10.97 1.73
N ASP A 11 6.52 -11.91 2.21
CA ASP A 11 6.39 -12.44 3.56
C ASP A 11 6.61 -11.34 4.61
N GLU A 12 7.58 -10.47 4.40
CA GLU A 12 7.83 -9.36 5.30
C GLU A 12 6.64 -8.40 5.38
N LEU A 13 6.01 -8.13 4.24
CA LEU A 13 4.82 -7.28 4.25
C LEU A 13 3.66 -7.98 4.93
N CYS A 14 3.36 -9.21 4.55
CA CYS A 14 2.14 -9.88 5.00
C CYS A 14 2.22 -10.32 6.46
N ASN A 15 3.39 -10.71 6.93
CA ASN A 15 3.54 -11.24 8.29
C ASN A 15 4.12 -10.25 9.29
N LYS A 16 4.94 -9.31 8.81
CA LYS A 16 5.59 -8.33 9.69
C LYS A 16 5.14 -6.90 9.45
N LYS A 17 4.27 -6.68 8.47
CA LYS A 17 3.75 -5.35 8.13
C LYS A 17 4.86 -4.35 7.83
N SER A 18 5.90 -4.80 7.15
CA SER A 18 7.05 -3.95 6.83
C SER A 18 6.67 -2.88 5.81
N ILE A 19 6.83 -1.62 6.18
CA ILE A 19 6.59 -0.50 5.27
C ILE A 19 7.63 -0.49 4.15
N SER A 20 8.88 -0.85 4.46
CA SER A 20 9.92 -0.95 3.42
C SER A 20 9.56 -1.99 2.37
N ALA A 21 8.99 -3.13 2.78
CA ALA A 21 8.53 -4.14 1.86
C ALA A 21 7.39 -3.61 0.98
N LEU A 22 6.46 -2.87 1.57
CA LEU A 22 5.37 -2.25 0.81
C LEU A 22 5.91 -1.29 -0.24
N ILE A 23 6.85 -0.43 0.13
CA ILE A 23 7.45 0.53 -0.81
C ILE A 23 8.08 -0.21 -1.99
N TRP A 24 8.84 -1.28 -1.71
CA TRP A 24 9.50 -2.04 -2.76
C TRP A 24 8.47 -2.67 -3.70
N LEU A 25 7.44 -3.33 -3.15
CA LEU A 25 6.45 -4.04 -3.95
C LEU A 25 5.64 -3.08 -4.82
N ILE A 26 5.21 -1.95 -4.28
CA ILE A 26 4.48 -0.95 -5.07
C ILE A 26 5.39 -0.39 -6.18
N SER A 27 6.68 -0.20 -5.89
CA SER A 27 7.62 0.29 -6.91
C SER A 27 7.83 -0.72 -8.04
N GLN A 28 7.57 -2.00 -7.79
CA GLN A 28 7.64 -3.04 -8.82
C GLN A 28 6.34 -3.20 -9.60
N GLY A 29 5.37 -2.34 -9.37
CA GLY A 29 4.09 -2.40 -10.09
C GLY A 29 3.05 -3.29 -9.43
N ARG A 30 3.29 -3.77 -8.22
CA ARG A 30 2.29 -4.57 -7.51
C ARG A 30 1.21 -3.65 -6.94
N GLU A 31 0.02 -4.20 -6.78
CA GLU A 31 -1.11 -3.49 -6.21
C GLU A 31 -1.51 -4.15 -4.91
N LEU A 32 -1.90 -3.33 -3.94
CA LEU A 32 -2.32 -3.81 -2.62
C LEU A 32 -3.80 -3.56 -2.42
N GLU A 33 -4.52 -4.60 -2.00
CA GLU A 33 -5.87 -4.47 -1.46
C GLU A 33 -5.78 -4.66 0.04
N ALA A 34 -6.31 -3.72 0.79
CA ALA A 34 -6.24 -3.77 2.24
C ALA A 34 -7.52 -3.19 2.84
N SER A 35 -7.72 -3.40 4.12
CA SER A 35 -8.92 -2.91 4.79
C SER A 35 -8.59 -2.41 6.20
N TYR A 36 -9.43 -1.48 6.65
CA TYR A 36 -9.37 -0.94 8.00
C TYR A 36 -10.80 -0.69 8.46
N GLN A 37 -11.21 -1.36 9.53
CA GLN A 37 -12.55 -1.20 10.11
C GLN A 37 -13.67 -1.23 9.06
N LYS A 38 -13.69 -2.28 8.25
CA LYS A 38 -14.69 -2.51 7.20
C LYS A 38 -14.55 -1.62 5.98
N ARG A 39 -13.55 -0.75 5.91
CA ARG A 39 -13.24 0.04 4.73
C ARG A 39 -12.17 -0.65 3.91
N THR A 40 -12.49 -0.96 2.65
CA THR A 40 -11.53 -1.57 1.73
C THR A 40 -10.91 -0.48 0.87
N PHE A 41 -9.61 -0.56 0.66
CA PHE A 41 -8.92 0.39 -0.21
C PHE A 41 -7.85 -0.32 -1.01
N PHE A 42 -7.45 0.33 -2.11
CA PHE A 42 -6.42 -0.18 -3.02
C PHE A 42 -5.30 0.84 -3.15
N ILE A 43 -4.06 0.36 -3.15
CA ILE A 43 -2.89 1.21 -3.38
C ILE A 43 -2.17 0.67 -4.60
N SER A 44 -1.87 1.55 -5.56
CA SER A 44 -1.16 1.17 -6.77
C SER A 44 -0.28 2.31 -7.27
N ALA A 45 0.74 1.97 -8.05
CA ALA A 45 1.62 2.95 -8.66
C ALA A 45 1.31 3.06 -10.15
N HIS A 46 1.37 4.29 -10.67
CA HIS A 46 1.20 4.55 -12.09
C HIS A 46 2.57 4.67 -12.75
N ASN A 47 2.89 3.74 -13.64
CA ASN A 47 4.22 3.71 -14.26
C ASN A 47 4.53 4.94 -15.09
N SER A 48 3.54 5.48 -15.80
CA SER A 48 3.76 6.60 -16.70
C SER A 48 3.97 7.93 -15.97
N THR A 49 3.35 8.12 -14.81
CA THR A 49 3.43 9.37 -14.06
C THR A 49 4.27 9.27 -12.81
N ARG A 50 4.67 8.06 -12.44
CA ARG A 50 5.40 7.76 -11.19
C ARG A 50 4.62 8.18 -9.94
N ARG A 51 3.31 8.34 -10.07
CA ARG A 51 2.46 8.67 -8.94
C ARG A 51 1.95 7.39 -8.29
N VAL A 52 1.65 7.50 -7.01
CA VAL A 52 1.05 6.41 -6.24
C VAL A 52 -0.35 6.86 -5.86
N SER A 53 -1.33 6.00 -6.11
CA SER A 53 -2.73 6.33 -5.84
C SER A 53 -3.32 5.41 -4.79
N ILE A 54 -4.24 5.97 -4.02
CA ILE A 54 -5.13 5.18 -3.17
C ILE A 54 -6.56 5.37 -3.66
N TRP A 55 -7.29 4.25 -3.79
CA TRP A 55 -8.69 4.27 -4.19
C TRP A 55 -9.53 3.76 -3.02
N ILE A 56 -10.41 4.63 -2.52
CA ILE A 56 -11.28 4.30 -1.41
C ILE A 56 -12.60 5.03 -1.59
N ASP A 57 -13.71 4.33 -1.31
CA ASP A 57 -15.08 4.91 -1.42
C ASP A 57 -15.33 5.54 -2.78
N LYS A 58 -14.87 4.88 -3.85
CA LYS A 58 -15.06 5.33 -5.24
C LYS A 58 -14.32 6.63 -5.56
N GLN A 59 -13.36 7.01 -4.73
CA GLN A 59 -12.53 8.19 -4.95
C GLN A 59 -11.08 7.79 -5.08
N ASP A 60 -10.39 8.41 -6.00
CA ASP A 60 -8.98 8.17 -6.28
C ASP A 60 -8.19 9.41 -5.88
N GLN A 61 -7.16 9.22 -5.05
CA GLN A 61 -6.24 10.29 -4.67
C GLN A 61 -4.84 9.89 -5.07
N ALA A 62 -4.14 10.79 -5.77
CA ALA A 62 -2.80 10.54 -6.25
C ALA A 62 -1.78 11.36 -5.48
N PHE A 63 -0.63 10.74 -5.20
CA PHE A 63 0.47 11.37 -4.46
C PHE A 63 1.76 11.17 -5.23
N CYS A 64 2.77 11.96 -4.91
CA CYS A 64 4.06 11.88 -5.61
C CYS A 64 4.86 10.64 -5.22
N SER A 65 4.60 10.09 -4.03
CA SER A 65 5.31 8.91 -3.55
C SER A 65 4.41 8.14 -2.59
N LEU A 66 4.79 6.89 -2.31
CA LEU A 66 4.09 6.10 -1.31
C LEU A 66 4.26 6.70 0.08
N GLU A 67 5.42 7.24 0.38
CA GLU A 67 5.67 7.89 1.66
C GLU A 67 4.71 9.05 1.87
N GLU A 68 4.52 9.88 0.85
CA GLU A 68 3.57 10.99 0.93
C GLU A 68 2.14 10.46 1.12
N LEU A 69 1.77 9.40 0.40
CA LEU A 69 0.46 8.80 0.55
C LEU A 69 0.23 8.32 1.98
N LEU A 70 1.20 7.63 2.57
CA LEU A 70 1.07 7.12 3.92
C LEU A 70 0.92 8.24 4.96
N GLU A 71 1.55 9.37 4.73
CA GLU A 71 1.52 10.50 5.66
C GLU A 71 0.35 11.45 5.42
N SER A 72 -0.24 11.45 4.23
CA SER A 72 -1.23 12.45 3.85
C SER A 72 -2.63 11.88 3.62
N ALA A 73 -2.75 10.63 3.19
CA ALA A 73 -4.06 10.04 2.94
C ALA A 73 -4.74 9.66 4.25
N ASP A 74 -6.03 9.95 4.35
CA ASP A 74 -6.82 9.67 5.54
C ASP A 74 -7.82 8.55 5.30
N ILE A 75 -8.01 7.71 6.32
CA ILE A 75 -9.12 6.76 6.39
C ILE A 75 -9.88 7.08 7.69
N ASP A 76 -11.10 7.56 7.55
CA ASP A 76 -11.94 7.93 8.68
C ASP A 76 -11.27 8.92 9.63
N GLY A 77 -10.51 9.87 9.08
CA GLY A 77 -9.84 10.89 9.85
C GLY A 77 -8.48 10.47 10.40
N ASN A 78 -8.03 9.26 10.09
CA ASN A 78 -6.73 8.75 10.55
C ASN A 78 -5.77 8.64 9.38
N LYS A 79 -4.54 9.09 9.56
CA LYS A 79 -3.52 8.90 8.53
C LYS A 79 -3.11 7.44 8.48
N ILE A 80 -2.84 6.95 7.28
CA ILE A 80 -2.52 5.53 7.10
C ILE A 80 -1.30 5.13 7.92
N ILE A 81 -0.28 5.98 7.98
CA ILE A 81 0.93 5.67 8.75
C ILE A 81 0.61 5.46 10.23
N ASP A 82 -0.37 6.19 10.76
CA ASP A 82 -0.72 6.10 12.18
C ASP A 82 -1.52 4.84 12.52
N ILE A 83 -2.23 4.29 11.53
CA ILE A 83 -3.07 3.11 11.74
C ILE A 83 -2.51 1.86 11.05
N TRP A 84 -1.28 1.95 10.53
CA TRP A 84 -0.71 0.88 9.70
C TRP A 84 -0.76 -0.49 10.39
N ASP A 85 -0.48 -0.55 11.68
CA ASP A 85 -0.48 -1.82 12.41
C ASP A 85 -1.87 -2.44 12.53
N ASP A 86 -2.93 -1.64 12.39
CA ASP A 86 -4.30 -2.10 12.47
C ASP A 86 -4.92 -2.39 11.10
N ILE A 87 -4.19 -2.09 10.03
CA ILE A 87 -4.66 -2.37 8.68
C ILE A 87 -4.46 -3.85 8.36
N GLN A 88 -5.48 -4.46 7.78
CA GLN A 88 -5.42 -5.83 7.32
C GLN A 88 -5.06 -5.85 5.83
N ILE A 89 -4.03 -6.64 5.49
CA ILE A 89 -3.66 -6.85 4.09
C ILE A 89 -4.50 -7.99 3.56
N ASP A 90 -5.35 -7.70 2.57
CA ASP A 90 -6.28 -8.68 2.03
C ASP A 90 -5.71 -9.41 0.82
N THR A 91 -5.15 -8.67 -0.13
CA THR A 91 -4.63 -9.26 -1.36
C THR A 91 -3.47 -8.41 -1.89
N LEU A 92 -2.46 -9.07 -2.40
CA LEU A 92 -1.37 -8.42 -3.13
C LEU A 92 -1.40 -8.93 -4.56
N PHE A 93 -1.64 -8.03 -5.50
CA PHE A 93 -1.74 -8.39 -6.93
C PHE A 93 -0.41 -8.34 -7.65
#